data_60ceb6ab289cec882744ecef061186c8
#
_entry.id   60ceb6ab289cec882744ecef061186c8
#
_cell.length_a   1.000
_cell.length_b   1.000
_cell.length_c   1.000
_cell.angle_alpha   90.00
_cell.angle_beta   90.00
_cell.angle_gamma   90.00
#
_symmetry.space_group_name_H-M   'P 1'
#
loop_
_entity.id
_entity.type
_entity.pdbx_description
1 polymer ?
#
loop_
_entity_poly.entity_id
_entity_poly.type
_entity_poly.pdbx_seq_one_letter_code
_entity_poly.pdbx_strand_id
1 'polypeptide(L)'
;MKFGVSSYSFSRLVSGGQMQQIDVIAKTKEIGFDVIEFSTLALPKGMQAIDFAPRLKAESDRVGLKVVNYTIGADFINGSNGDWKAEAKRLKDEVRVAKMLGVPSMRHDATQGFPAGHIGARGFDDALPTLIKGCRLVTEFAADLGIRTMVENHGYFCQDSERVEKLINGVNHPNFGALVDMGNFLCADEDPARAVGRMMPYAFHCHAKDFHVKPGTAPNPGKGWFQSRAGNWLRGSIIGHGDVPVTQCLRIMKRAGYDGVLSIEFEGMEDVLTGIAVGLANLRRFEQEAG
;
A
#
# COMPACT_ATOMS: atom_id res chain seq x y z
N MET A 1 -18.33 1.07 3.08
CA MET A 1 -16.99 0.57 2.68
C MET A 1 -16.89 -0.93 2.88
N LYS A 2 -15.97 -1.64 2.19
CA LYS A 2 -15.61 -3.04 2.48
C LYS A 2 -14.30 -3.09 3.23
N PHE A 3 -14.18 -4.00 4.20
CA PHE A 3 -12.94 -4.19 4.96
C PHE A 3 -12.12 -5.33 4.36
N GLY A 4 -10.92 -4.99 3.94
CA GLY A 4 -9.93 -5.92 3.41
C GLY A 4 -8.73 -6.08 4.34
N VAL A 5 -7.83 -6.98 3.94
CA VAL A 5 -6.49 -7.10 4.53
C VAL A 5 -5.46 -7.26 3.43
N SER A 6 -4.33 -6.60 3.59
CA SER A 6 -3.15 -6.84 2.75
C SER A 6 -2.46 -8.14 3.18
N SER A 7 -2.13 -8.99 2.22
CA SER A 7 -1.35 -10.20 2.47
C SER A 7 0.02 -9.89 3.10
N TYR A 8 0.50 -8.66 2.97
CA TYR A 8 1.70 -8.16 3.65
C TYR A 8 1.58 -8.30 5.17
N SER A 9 0.39 -8.12 5.75
CA SER A 9 0.13 -8.30 7.18
C SER A 9 0.49 -9.70 7.70
N PHE A 10 0.49 -10.71 6.82
CA PHE A 10 0.85 -12.09 7.12
C PHE A 10 2.33 -12.41 6.80
N SER A 11 3.12 -11.44 6.34
CA SER A 11 4.48 -11.66 5.83
C SER A 11 5.38 -12.38 6.82
N ARG A 12 5.28 -12.09 8.13
CA ARG A 12 6.05 -12.78 9.18
C ARG A 12 5.71 -14.27 9.28
N LEU A 13 4.45 -14.66 9.09
CA LEU A 13 4.02 -16.06 9.12
C LEU A 13 4.47 -16.79 7.85
N VAL A 14 4.38 -16.12 6.70
CA VAL A 14 4.77 -16.70 5.41
C VAL A 14 6.29 -16.84 5.31
N SER A 15 7.06 -15.80 5.62
CA SER A 15 8.52 -15.84 5.59
C SER A 15 9.10 -16.75 6.67
N GLY A 16 8.42 -16.89 7.81
CA GLY A 16 8.76 -17.83 8.88
C GLY A 16 8.38 -19.27 8.60
N GLY A 17 7.78 -19.58 7.45
CA GLY A 17 7.36 -20.93 7.06
C GLY A 17 6.18 -21.50 7.86
N GLN A 18 5.49 -20.68 8.64
CA GLN A 18 4.32 -21.08 9.43
C GLN A 18 3.03 -21.14 8.60
N MET A 19 3.02 -20.49 7.44
CA MET A 19 1.88 -20.42 6.52
C MET A 19 2.37 -20.30 5.09
N GLN A 20 1.70 -20.93 4.12
CA GLN A 20 1.94 -20.61 2.71
C GLN A 20 1.07 -19.42 2.29
N GLN A 21 1.52 -18.66 1.29
CA GLN A 21 0.75 -17.47 0.87
C GLN A 21 -0.65 -17.83 0.36
N ILE A 22 -0.84 -19.01 -0.21
CA ILE A 22 -2.15 -19.47 -0.68
C ILE A 22 -3.13 -19.68 0.49
N ASP A 23 -2.64 -20.12 1.65
CA ASP A 23 -3.46 -20.38 2.85
C ASP A 23 -3.96 -19.09 3.49
N VAL A 24 -3.30 -17.95 3.20
CA VAL A 24 -3.71 -16.63 3.68
C VAL A 24 -5.14 -16.29 3.25
N ILE A 25 -5.60 -16.79 2.10
CA ILE A 25 -6.96 -16.55 1.58
C ILE A 25 -8.00 -17.13 2.54
N ALA A 26 -7.84 -18.42 2.88
CA ALA A 26 -8.77 -19.10 3.78
C ALA A 26 -8.72 -18.48 5.19
N LYS A 27 -7.53 -18.15 5.68
CA LYS A 27 -7.35 -17.50 6.99
C LYS A 27 -7.99 -16.12 7.04
N THR A 28 -7.86 -15.33 5.98
CA THR A 28 -8.52 -14.02 5.85
C THR A 28 -10.05 -14.14 5.93
N LYS A 29 -10.62 -15.15 5.25
CA LYS A 29 -12.07 -15.44 5.32
C LYS A 29 -12.50 -15.86 6.73
N GLU A 30 -11.72 -16.72 7.38
CA GLU A 30 -11.96 -17.19 8.76
C GLU A 30 -11.99 -16.02 9.77
N ILE A 31 -11.06 -15.05 9.65
CA ILE A 31 -11.03 -13.86 10.50
C ILE A 31 -12.26 -12.96 10.26
N GLY A 32 -12.88 -13.05 9.09
CA GLY A 32 -14.13 -12.37 8.78
C GLY A 32 -13.98 -11.12 7.88
N PHE A 33 -12.91 -10.98 7.13
CA PHE A 33 -12.76 -9.92 6.14
C PHE A 33 -13.67 -10.12 4.92
N ASP A 34 -14.03 -9.02 4.26
CA ASP A 34 -14.88 -9.02 3.08
C ASP A 34 -14.09 -9.35 1.81
N VAL A 35 -12.81 -8.95 1.76
CA VAL A 35 -11.93 -9.05 0.61
C VAL A 35 -10.46 -9.20 1.05
N ILE A 36 -9.59 -9.58 0.12
CA ILE A 36 -8.13 -9.61 0.31
C ILE A 36 -7.42 -8.86 -0.83
N GLU A 37 -6.27 -8.30 -0.55
CA GLU A 37 -5.31 -7.89 -1.56
C GLU A 37 -3.99 -8.64 -1.42
N PHE A 38 -3.28 -8.82 -2.53
CA PHE A 38 -1.95 -9.39 -2.49
C PHE A 38 -0.87 -8.31 -2.62
N SER A 39 0.12 -8.36 -1.74
CA SER A 39 1.42 -7.73 -1.94
C SER A 39 2.31 -8.63 -2.81
N THR A 40 3.57 -8.27 -2.99
CA THR A 40 4.56 -9.10 -3.71
C THR A 40 4.39 -10.59 -3.40
N LEU A 41 4.29 -11.41 -4.44
CA LEU A 41 3.97 -12.83 -4.27
C LEU A 41 5.15 -13.62 -3.69
N ALA A 42 4.90 -14.37 -2.62
CA ALA A 42 5.84 -15.33 -2.05
C ALA A 42 5.78 -16.65 -2.85
N LEU A 43 6.62 -16.72 -3.88
CA LEU A 43 6.56 -17.78 -4.88
C LEU A 43 7.02 -19.13 -4.33
N PRO A 44 6.30 -20.23 -4.59
CA PRO A 44 6.82 -21.58 -4.42
C PRO A 44 8.12 -21.77 -5.23
N LYS A 45 9.00 -22.63 -4.73
CA LYS A 45 10.30 -22.89 -5.38
C LYS A 45 10.14 -23.26 -6.87
N GLY A 46 10.83 -22.53 -7.74
CA GLY A 46 10.83 -22.78 -9.18
C GLY A 46 9.60 -22.28 -9.93
N MET A 47 8.67 -21.57 -9.27
CA MET A 47 7.47 -21.03 -9.91
C MET A 47 7.65 -19.53 -10.23
N GLN A 48 7.08 -19.09 -11.34
CA GLN A 48 7.02 -17.68 -11.68
C GLN A 48 5.70 -17.06 -11.20
N ALA A 49 5.69 -15.73 -10.98
CA ALA A 49 4.50 -15.02 -10.52
C ALA A 49 3.30 -15.20 -11.46
N ILE A 50 3.56 -15.19 -12.77
CA ILE A 50 2.52 -15.37 -13.80
C ILE A 50 1.83 -16.74 -13.72
N ASP A 51 2.53 -17.78 -13.24
CA ASP A 51 2.01 -19.14 -13.09
C ASP A 51 1.35 -19.35 -11.71
N PHE A 52 1.78 -18.59 -10.70
CA PHE A 52 1.24 -18.68 -9.35
C PHE A 52 -0.07 -17.89 -9.20
N ALA A 53 -0.18 -16.75 -9.86
CA ALA A 53 -1.36 -15.89 -9.79
C ALA A 53 -2.69 -16.59 -10.10
N PRO A 54 -2.80 -17.44 -11.16
CA PRO A 54 -4.02 -18.20 -11.42
C PRO A 54 -4.39 -19.19 -10.31
N ARG A 55 -3.40 -19.72 -9.58
CA ARG A 55 -3.66 -20.63 -8.44
C ARG A 55 -4.26 -19.87 -7.26
N LEU A 56 -3.73 -18.66 -6.98
CA LEU A 56 -4.30 -17.78 -5.96
C LEU A 56 -5.72 -17.36 -6.32
N LYS A 57 -5.97 -17.06 -7.60
CA LYS A 57 -7.32 -16.75 -8.09
C LYS A 57 -8.26 -17.93 -7.91
N ALA A 58 -7.86 -19.13 -8.31
CA ALA A 58 -8.67 -20.34 -8.17
C ALA A 58 -9.01 -20.62 -6.70
N GLU A 59 -8.05 -20.46 -5.79
CA GLU A 59 -8.28 -20.60 -4.35
C GLU A 59 -9.22 -19.51 -3.81
N SER A 60 -9.08 -18.26 -4.28
CA SER A 60 -9.98 -17.16 -3.96
C SER A 60 -11.43 -17.48 -4.38
N ASP A 61 -11.61 -18.01 -5.58
CA ASP A 61 -12.92 -18.42 -6.09
C ASP A 61 -13.49 -19.59 -5.26
N ARG A 62 -12.66 -20.59 -4.90
CA ARG A 62 -13.06 -21.74 -4.07
C ARG A 62 -13.49 -21.34 -2.66
N VAL A 63 -12.78 -20.41 -2.04
CA VAL A 63 -13.06 -19.91 -0.68
C VAL A 63 -14.20 -18.88 -0.69
N GLY A 64 -14.49 -18.28 -1.83
CA GLY A 64 -15.48 -17.21 -1.95
C GLY A 64 -15.00 -15.91 -1.28
N LEU A 65 -13.71 -15.59 -1.38
CA LEU A 65 -13.11 -14.35 -0.89
C LEU A 65 -12.41 -13.63 -2.06
N LYS A 66 -12.95 -12.51 -2.51
CA LYS A 66 -12.45 -11.80 -3.70
C LYS A 66 -11.10 -11.15 -3.46
N VAL A 67 -10.16 -11.37 -4.39
CA VAL A 67 -8.94 -10.55 -4.47
C VAL A 67 -9.26 -9.23 -5.19
N VAL A 68 -8.86 -8.10 -4.59
CA VAL A 68 -9.30 -6.78 -5.08
C VAL A 68 -8.18 -5.87 -5.55
N ASN A 69 -6.94 -6.17 -5.18
CA ASN A 69 -5.79 -5.35 -5.54
C ASN A 69 -4.51 -6.18 -5.54
N TYR A 70 -3.49 -5.73 -6.26
CA TYR A 70 -2.14 -6.26 -6.26
C TYR A 70 -1.14 -5.13 -6.01
N THR A 71 -0.31 -5.23 -4.96
CA THR A 71 0.63 -4.18 -4.56
C THR A 71 2.07 -4.64 -4.74
N ILE A 72 2.89 -3.84 -5.40
CA ILE A 72 4.29 -4.15 -5.69
C ILE A 72 5.19 -2.95 -5.53
N GLY A 73 6.47 -3.20 -5.30
CA GLY A 73 7.50 -2.16 -5.30
C GLY A 73 7.88 -1.72 -6.71
N ALA A 74 8.24 -0.44 -6.85
CA ALA A 74 8.79 0.15 -8.05
C ALA A 74 9.74 1.31 -7.72
N ASP A 75 10.71 1.57 -8.57
CA ASP A 75 11.57 2.74 -8.46
C ASP A 75 12.02 3.21 -9.83
N PHE A 76 11.40 4.27 -10.35
CA PHE A 76 11.74 4.83 -11.67
C PHE A 76 13.04 5.63 -11.68
N ILE A 77 13.67 5.85 -10.54
CA ILE A 77 14.97 6.54 -10.46
C ILE A 77 16.12 5.54 -10.32
N ASN A 78 15.96 4.50 -9.47
CA ASN A 78 17.04 3.56 -9.17
C ASN A 78 16.78 2.15 -9.73
N GLY A 79 15.51 1.78 -9.88
CA GLY A 79 15.10 0.47 -10.37
C GLY A 79 15.65 0.18 -11.76
N SER A 80 15.84 -1.10 -12.08
CA SER A 80 16.37 -1.53 -13.38
C SER A 80 17.69 -0.81 -13.77
N ASN A 81 18.58 -0.61 -12.79
CA ASN A 81 19.86 0.10 -12.94
C ASN A 81 19.71 1.57 -13.37
N GLY A 82 18.64 2.25 -12.97
CA GLY A 82 18.37 3.65 -13.30
C GLY A 82 17.72 3.85 -14.69
N ASP A 83 17.39 2.78 -15.39
CA ASP A 83 16.62 2.86 -16.63
C ASP A 83 15.13 2.80 -16.35
N TRP A 84 14.49 3.96 -16.29
CA TRP A 84 13.05 4.07 -16.04
C TRP A 84 12.18 3.38 -17.10
N LYS A 85 12.67 3.22 -18.34
CA LYS A 85 11.95 2.50 -19.42
C LYS A 85 11.97 1.00 -19.16
N ALA A 86 13.13 0.48 -18.75
CA ALA A 86 13.26 -0.92 -18.35
C ALA A 86 12.40 -1.21 -17.10
N GLU A 87 12.36 -0.28 -16.14
CA GLU A 87 11.50 -0.40 -14.96
C GLU A 87 10.01 -0.39 -15.35
N ALA A 88 9.59 0.51 -16.23
CA ALA A 88 8.22 0.50 -16.76
C ALA A 88 7.89 -0.82 -17.50
N LYS A 89 8.86 -1.41 -18.21
CA LYS A 89 8.68 -2.73 -18.87
C LYS A 89 8.47 -3.83 -17.81
N ARG A 90 9.28 -3.86 -16.76
CA ARG A 90 9.11 -4.80 -15.63
C ARG A 90 7.71 -4.65 -15.01
N LEU A 91 7.26 -3.42 -14.78
CA LEU A 91 5.92 -3.17 -14.23
C LEU A 91 4.79 -3.60 -15.16
N LYS A 92 4.97 -3.55 -16.49
CA LYS A 92 4.00 -4.10 -17.44
C LYS A 92 3.88 -5.63 -17.32
N ASP A 93 4.95 -6.33 -16.96
CA ASP A 93 4.88 -7.76 -16.65
C ASP A 93 4.10 -8.00 -15.35
N GLU A 94 4.27 -7.15 -14.33
CA GLU A 94 3.45 -7.21 -13.11
C GLU A 94 1.97 -6.89 -13.37
N VAL A 95 1.65 -5.99 -14.31
CA VAL A 95 0.26 -5.78 -14.76
C VAL A 95 -0.34 -7.05 -15.36
N ARG A 96 0.44 -7.85 -16.08
CA ARG A 96 -0.02 -9.17 -16.58
C ARG A 96 -0.30 -10.13 -15.42
N VAL A 97 0.56 -10.14 -14.40
CA VAL A 97 0.31 -10.91 -13.16
C VAL A 97 -0.98 -10.46 -12.49
N ALA A 98 -1.22 -9.15 -12.34
CA ALA A 98 -2.46 -8.60 -11.82
C ALA A 98 -3.68 -9.08 -12.63
N LYS A 99 -3.57 -9.13 -13.96
CA LYS A 99 -4.63 -9.68 -14.84
C LYS A 99 -4.90 -11.15 -14.56
N MET A 100 -3.87 -11.96 -14.33
CA MET A 100 -4.00 -13.39 -14.02
C MET A 100 -4.58 -13.61 -12.60
N LEU A 101 -4.30 -12.72 -11.64
CA LEU A 101 -4.96 -12.69 -10.33
C LEU A 101 -6.45 -12.31 -10.42
N GLY A 102 -6.87 -11.71 -11.54
CA GLY A 102 -8.25 -11.25 -11.75
C GLY A 102 -8.62 -9.99 -10.96
N VAL A 103 -7.63 -9.17 -10.59
CA VAL A 103 -7.86 -7.95 -9.83
C VAL A 103 -8.18 -6.76 -10.75
N PRO A 104 -9.00 -5.80 -10.29
CA PRO A 104 -9.33 -4.60 -11.06
C PRO A 104 -8.26 -3.51 -10.98
N SER A 105 -7.29 -3.65 -10.07
CA SER A 105 -6.31 -2.61 -9.81
C SER A 105 -4.96 -3.15 -9.37
N MET A 106 -3.91 -2.36 -9.63
CA MET A 106 -2.55 -2.61 -9.19
C MET A 106 -1.95 -1.31 -8.60
N ARG A 107 -1.36 -1.42 -7.42
CA ARG A 107 -0.56 -0.35 -6.82
C ARG A 107 0.91 -0.60 -7.09
N HIS A 108 1.66 0.43 -7.38
CA HIS A 108 3.11 0.40 -7.41
C HIS A 108 3.71 1.64 -6.74
N ASP A 109 4.93 1.53 -6.23
CA ASP A 109 5.70 2.69 -5.78
C ASP A 109 6.12 3.56 -6.98
N ALA A 110 6.65 4.74 -6.70
CA ALA A 110 7.23 5.61 -7.73
C ALA A 110 8.76 5.65 -7.63
N THR A 111 9.30 5.95 -6.47
CA THR A 111 10.74 5.96 -6.17
C THR A 111 10.98 6.17 -4.68
N GLN A 112 12.14 5.74 -4.21
CA GLN A 112 12.68 6.10 -2.89
C GLN A 112 13.57 7.35 -2.93
N GLY A 113 13.64 8.03 -4.09
CA GLY A 113 14.45 9.23 -4.29
C GLY A 113 15.78 8.94 -4.97
N PHE A 114 16.65 9.95 -4.97
CA PHE A 114 17.98 9.80 -5.56
C PHE A 114 18.91 8.99 -4.66
N PRO A 115 19.84 8.20 -5.24
CA PRO A 115 20.73 7.37 -4.46
C PRO A 115 21.72 8.22 -3.64
N ALA A 116 22.26 7.64 -2.57
CA ALA A 116 23.32 8.25 -1.82
C ALA A 116 24.51 8.55 -2.75
N GLY A 117 25.06 9.76 -2.68
CA GLY A 117 26.16 10.19 -3.56
C GLY A 117 25.74 10.77 -4.90
N HIS A 118 24.43 10.87 -5.21
CA HIS A 118 23.96 11.59 -6.39
C HIS A 118 24.46 13.03 -6.39
N ILE A 119 25.05 13.47 -7.52
CA ILE A 119 25.55 14.83 -7.72
C ILE A 119 24.58 15.57 -8.63
N GLY A 120 24.13 16.76 -8.24
CA GLY A 120 23.22 17.61 -9.00
C GLY A 120 21.88 17.82 -8.28
N ALA A 121 20.90 18.27 -9.03
CA ALA A 121 19.56 18.51 -8.54
C ALA A 121 18.91 17.19 -8.11
N ARG A 122 18.31 17.17 -6.91
CA ARG A 122 17.82 15.94 -6.26
C ARG A 122 16.54 16.12 -5.45
N GLY A 123 15.83 17.20 -5.74
CA GLY A 123 14.52 17.46 -5.15
C GLY A 123 13.42 16.61 -5.79
N PHE A 124 12.24 16.66 -5.22
CA PHE A 124 11.09 15.95 -5.79
C PHE A 124 10.75 16.45 -7.20
N ASP A 125 10.82 17.76 -7.42
CA ASP A 125 10.52 18.37 -8.72
C ASP A 125 11.53 17.98 -9.81
N ASP A 126 12.76 17.59 -9.43
CA ASP A 126 13.76 17.07 -10.38
C ASP A 126 13.46 15.62 -10.79
N ALA A 127 12.93 14.81 -9.90
CA ALA A 127 12.50 13.44 -10.18
C ALA A 127 11.17 13.39 -10.96
N LEU A 128 10.27 14.33 -10.69
CA LEU A 128 8.88 14.32 -11.11
C LEU A 128 8.68 14.07 -12.63
N PRO A 129 9.44 14.69 -13.56
CA PRO A 129 9.27 14.41 -14.98
C PRO A 129 9.52 12.95 -15.37
N THR A 130 10.47 12.27 -14.71
CA THR A 130 10.75 10.83 -14.93
C THR A 130 9.65 9.97 -14.35
N LEU A 131 9.20 10.29 -13.13
CA LEU A 131 8.10 9.57 -12.47
C LEU A 131 6.81 9.65 -13.29
N ILE A 132 6.46 10.83 -13.80
CA ILE A 132 5.28 11.05 -14.65
C ILE A 132 5.34 10.15 -15.90
N LYS A 133 6.49 10.14 -16.61
CA LYS A 133 6.66 9.31 -17.81
C LYS A 133 6.53 7.82 -17.51
N GLY A 134 7.19 7.37 -16.45
CA GLY A 134 7.15 5.96 -16.04
C GLY A 134 5.74 5.52 -15.64
N CYS A 135 5.10 6.24 -14.73
CA CYS A 135 3.73 5.96 -14.27
C CYS A 135 2.74 5.97 -15.46
N ARG A 136 2.80 6.99 -16.33
CA ARG A 136 1.91 7.09 -17.49
C ARG A 136 2.05 5.89 -18.42
N LEU A 137 3.28 5.50 -18.75
CA LEU A 137 3.55 4.36 -19.64
C LEU A 137 3.02 3.02 -19.09
N VAL A 138 3.05 2.83 -17.79
CA VAL A 138 2.47 1.66 -17.11
C VAL A 138 0.95 1.75 -17.09
N THR A 139 0.41 2.94 -16.79
CA THR A 139 -1.04 3.16 -16.69
C THR A 139 -1.75 2.96 -18.02
N GLU A 140 -1.21 3.49 -19.11
CA GLU A 140 -1.75 3.30 -20.46
C GLU A 140 -1.82 1.82 -20.81
N PHE A 141 -0.73 1.08 -20.59
CA PHE A 141 -0.72 -0.37 -20.82
C PHE A 141 -1.72 -1.13 -19.92
N ALA A 142 -1.86 -0.74 -18.66
CA ALA A 142 -2.79 -1.36 -17.73
C ALA A 142 -4.25 -1.08 -18.12
N ALA A 143 -4.54 0.13 -18.64
CA ALA A 143 -5.86 0.52 -19.10
C ALA A 143 -6.35 -0.39 -20.24
N ASP A 144 -5.47 -0.75 -21.19
CA ASP A 144 -5.79 -1.70 -22.29
C ASP A 144 -6.19 -3.08 -21.75
N LEU A 145 -5.73 -3.45 -20.56
CA LEU A 145 -6.07 -4.69 -19.89
C LEU A 145 -7.24 -4.59 -18.91
N GLY A 146 -7.84 -3.38 -18.79
CA GLY A 146 -8.94 -3.09 -17.86
C GLY A 146 -8.50 -3.02 -16.40
N ILE A 147 -7.23 -2.69 -16.13
CA ILE A 147 -6.65 -2.58 -14.79
C ILE A 147 -6.34 -1.12 -14.49
N ARG A 148 -6.82 -0.60 -13.36
CA ARG A 148 -6.39 0.70 -12.83
C ARG A 148 -5.02 0.58 -12.18
N THR A 149 -4.21 1.62 -12.29
CA THR A 149 -2.96 1.73 -11.53
C THR A 149 -3.03 2.85 -10.51
N MET A 150 -2.26 2.72 -9.45
CA MET A 150 -2.19 3.73 -8.41
C MET A 150 -0.80 3.78 -7.80
N VAL A 151 -0.43 4.96 -7.31
CA VAL A 151 0.73 5.16 -6.46
C VAL A 151 0.28 5.21 -5.01
N GLU A 152 1.11 4.71 -4.11
CA GLU A 152 0.88 4.86 -2.67
C GLU A 152 1.80 5.96 -2.11
N ASN A 153 1.33 6.62 -1.06
CA ASN A 153 2.15 7.47 -0.20
C ASN A 153 3.12 6.59 0.62
N HIS A 154 4.25 6.20 0.00
CA HIS A 154 5.21 5.23 0.53
C HIS A 154 6.66 5.56 0.14
N GLY A 155 7.65 5.08 0.94
CA GLY A 155 9.08 5.14 0.60
C GLY A 155 9.76 6.47 0.93
N TYR A 156 9.22 7.28 1.84
CA TYR A 156 9.76 8.55 2.34
C TYR A 156 9.88 9.69 1.31
N PHE A 157 10.19 9.41 0.05
CA PHE A 157 10.43 10.44 -0.96
C PHE A 157 9.14 10.87 -1.66
N CYS A 158 8.30 9.92 -2.10
CA CYS A 158 6.98 10.18 -2.68
C CYS A 158 5.90 9.78 -1.67
N GLN A 159 5.84 10.45 -0.53
CA GLN A 159 5.03 10.00 0.60
C GLN A 159 4.12 11.08 1.18
N ASP A 160 4.56 12.32 1.29
CA ASP A 160 3.66 13.39 1.69
C ASP A 160 2.59 13.65 0.62
N SER A 161 1.40 14.06 1.08
CA SER A 161 0.22 14.20 0.23
C SER A 161 0.42 15.18 -0.92
N GLU A 162 1.21 16.23 -0.72
CA GLU A 162 1.49 17.23 -1.75
C GLU A 162 2.31 16.66 -2.91
N ARG A 163 3.31 15.83 -2.61
CA ARG A 163 4.13 15.18 -3.66
C ARG A 163 3.33 14.13 -4.42
N VAL A 164 2.52 13.34 -3.72
CA VAL A 164 1.65 12.34 -4.34
C VAL A 164 0.62 13.01 -5.25
N GLU A 165 -0.01 14.08 -4.79
CA GLU A 165 -0.95 14.88 -5.59
C GLU A 165 -0.29 15.46 -6.84
N LYS A 166 0.92 16.05 -6.73
CA LYS A 166 1.68 16.55 -7.88
C LYS A 166 1.96 15.46 -8.91
N LEU A 167 2.33 14.25 -8.46
CA LEU A 167 2.58 13.12 -9.36
C LEU A 167 1.31 12.70 -10.09
N ILE A 168 0.20 12.52 -9.37
CA ILE A 168 -1.07 12.10 -9.97
C ILE A 168 -1.56 13.12 -10.99
N ASN A 169 -1.55 14.40 -10.65
CA ASN A 169 -1.94 15.48 -11.56
C ASN A 169 -0.99 15.59 -12.77
N GLY A 170 0.31 15.34 -12.58
CA GLY A 170 1.27 15.29 -13.67
C GLY A 170 1.06 14.11 -14.63
N VAL A 171 0.72 12.94 -14.12
CA VAL A 171 0.34 11.78 -14.94
C VAL A 171 -0.96 12.07 -15.69
N ASN A 172 -1.93 12.73 -15.06
CA ASN A 172 -3.19 13.18 -15.68
C ASN A 172 -3.85 12.11 -16.55
N HIS A 173 -4.14 10.97 -15.97
CA HIS A 173 -4.80 9.86 -16.66
C HIS A 173 -5.95 9.29 -15.81
N PRO A 174 -7.17 9.10 -16.35
CA PRO A 174 -8.33 8.67 -15.54
C PRO A 174 -8.16 7.30 -14.88
N ASN A 175 -7.23 6.49 -15.37
CA ASN A 175 -6.91 5.16 -14.84
C ASN A 175 -5.76 5.17 -13.83
N PHE A 176 -5.23 6.36 -13.46
CA PHE A 176 -4.17 6.53 -12.46
C PHE A 176 -4.68 7.31 -11.25
N GLY A 177 -4.51 6.77 -10.06
CA GLY A 177 -4.96 7.38 -8.81
C GLY A 177 -4.05 7.07 -7.64
N ALA A 178 -4.63 7.10 -6.43
CA ALA A 178 -3.94 6.84 -5.19
C ALA A 178 -4.42 5.55 -4.50
N LEU A 179 -3.48 4.80 -3.94
CA LEU A 179 -3.71 4.01 -2.75
C LEU A 179 -3.35 4.92 -1.57
N VAL A 180 -4.33 5.24 -0.74
CA VAL A 180 -4.16 6.17 0.40
C VAL A 180 -3.98 5.37 1.68
N ASP A 181 -2.74 5.29 2.17
CA ASP A 181 -2.43 4.71 3.47
C ASP A 181 -2.45 5.81 4.54
N MET A 182 -3.38 5.73 5.50
CA MET A 182 -3.55 6.76 6.52
C MET A 182 -2.39 6.83 7.51
N GLY A 183 -1.69 5.73 7.75
CA GLY A 183 -0.56 5.68 8.70
C GLY A 183 0.76 6.15 8.09
N ASN A 184 1.00 5.86 6.81
CA ASN A 184 2.25 6.18 6.14
C ASN A 184 2.56 7.68 6.08
N PHE A 185 1.57 8.56 6.22
CA PHE A 185 1.82 10.01 6.31
C PHE A 185 2.69 10.38 7.50
N LEU A 186 2.61 9.63 8.61
CA LEU A 186 3.48 9.83 9.77
C LEU A 186 4.97 9.59 9.45
N CYS A 187 5.29 8.73 8.48
CA CYS A 187 6.68 8.53 8.05
C CYS A 187 7.27 9.79 7.37
N ALA A 188 6.41 10.63 6.79
CA ALA A 188 6.76 11.93 6.22
C ALA A 188 6.52 13.10 7.18
N ASP A 189 6.17 12.82 8.45
CA ASP A 189 5.83 13.81 9.49
C ASP A 189 4.62 14.69 9.10
N GLU A 190 3.72 14.18 8.29
CA GLU A 190 2.48 14.86 7.91
C GLU A 190 1.31 14.38 8.78
N ASP A 191 0.40 15.29 9.14
CA ASP A 191 -0.83 14.95 9.86
C ASP A 191 -1.74 14.06 9.01
N PRO A 192 -2.07 12.83 9.47
CA PRO A 192 -2.83 11.87 8.67
C PRO A 192 -4.22 12.37 8.26
N ALA A 193 -4.93 13.06 9.14
CA ALA A 193 -6.29 13.53 8.83
C ALA A 193 -6.28 14.60 7.73
N ARG A 194 -5.31 15.54 7.80
CA ARG A 194 -5.11 16.55 6.77
C ARG A 194 -4.74 15.91 5.42
N ALA A 195 -3.80 14.97 5.45
CA ALA A 195 -3.30 14.31 4.26
C ALA A 195 -4.36 13.43 3.60
N VAL A 196 -5.10 12.63 4.38
CA VAL A 196 -6.26 11.86 3.88
C VAL A 196 -7.27 12.79 3.22
N GLY A 197 -7.60 13.94 3.86
CA GLY A 197 -8.52 14.92 3.27
C GLY A 197 -8.09 15.41 1.89
N ARG A 198 -6.80 15.67 1.69
CA ARG A 198 -6.23 16.07 0.39
C ARG A 198 -6.31 14.95 -0.64
N MET A 199 -6.06 13.71 -0.21
CA MET A 199 -5.89 12.59 -1.12
C MET A 199 -7.20 11.89 -1.54
N MET A 200 -8.31 12.09 -0.80
CA MET A 200 -9.58 11.41 -1.10
C MET A 200 -10.11 11.62 -2.53
N PRO A 201 -9.95 12.79 -3.19
CA PRO A 201 -10.38 12.95 -4.58
C PRO A 201 -9.68 12.01 -5.57
N TYR A 202 -8.53 11.45 -5.20
CA TYR A 202 -7.70 10.59 -6.03
C TYR A 202 -7.75 9.11 -5.62
N ALA A 203 -8.43 8.79 -4.52
CA ALA A 203 -8.38 7.48 -3.89
C ALA A 203 -9.12 6.41 -4.70
N PHE A 204 -8.40 5.38 -5.12
CA PHE A 204 -8.98 4.15 -5.69
C PHE A 204 -9.02 3.02 -4.66
N HIS A 205 -8.12 3.03 -3.70
CA HIS A 205 -8.00 2.08 -2.60
C HIS A 205 -7.45 2.78 -1.37
N CYS A 206 -7.73 2.25 -0.16
CA CYS A 206 -7.20 2.81 1.07
C CYS A 206 -6.60 1.72 1.96
N HIS A 207 -5.55 2.08 2.69
CA HIS A 207 -5.00 1.27 3.78
C HIS A 207 -5.29 1.89 5.14
N ALA A 208 -5.69 1.03 6.08
CA ALA A 208 -5.67 1.30 7.50
C ALA A 208 -4.37 0.74 8.08
N LYS A 209 -3.48 1.62 8.44
CA LYS A 209 -2.22 1.35 9.14
C LYS A 209 -2.13 2.25 10.36
N ASP A 210 -1.61 1.74 11.45
CA ASP A 210 -1.47 2.50 12.68
C ASP A 210 -0.06 2.38 13.25
N PHE A 211 0.41 3.46 13.88
CA PHE A 211 1.73 3.56 14.48
C PHE A 211 1.66 4.17 15.87
N HIS A 212 2.47 3.65 16.79
CA HIS A 212 2.88 4.40 17.96
C HIS A 212 3.93 5.43 17.57
N VAL A 213 3.82 6.65 18.11
CA VAL A 213 4.73 7.76 17.83
C VAL A 213 5.42 8.19 19.13
N LYS A 214 6.75 8.44 19.04
CA LYS A 214 7.50 9.16 20.08
C LYS A 214 8.29 10.28 19.43
N PRO A 215 8.44 11.43 20.12
CA PRO A 215 9.21 12.55 19.58
C PRO A 215 10.69 12.16 19.34
N GLY A 216 11.31 12.73 18.34
CA GLY A 216 12.71 12.49 18.00
C GLY A 216 13.70 12.88 19.12
N THR A 217 13.26 13.69 20.07
CA THR A 217 14.01 14.04 21.30
C THR A 217 14.03 12.90 22.33
N ALA A 218 13.17 11.88 22.19
CA ALA A 218 13.19 10.72 23.07
C ALA A 218 14.39 9.82 22.76
N PRO A 219 14.92 9.08 23.75
CA PRO A 219 15.92 8.05 23.51
C PRO A 219 15.40 7.02 22.52
N ASN A 220 16.32 6.37 21.76
CA ASN A 220 15.96 5.26 20.88
C ASN A 220 15.21 4.18 21.67
N PRO A 221 13.93 3.88 21.34
CA PRO A 221 13.12 2.93 22.11
C PRO A 221 13.52 1.46 21.86
N GLY A 222 14.44 1.20 20.94
CA GLY A 222 15.00 -0.14 20.68
C GLY A 222 14.29 -0.89 19.54
N LYS A 223 14.24 -2.22 19.66
CA LYS A 223 13.77 -3.12 18.58
C LYS A 223 12.34 -2.78 18.12
N GLY A 224 12.14 -2.80 16.82
CA GLY A 224 10.82 -2.58 16.18
C GLY A 224 10.47 -1.11 15.93
N TRP A 225 11.30 -0.18 16.42
CA TRP A 225 11.14 1.24 16.14
C TRP A 225 12.05 1.67 14.99
N PHE A 226 11.53 2.58 14.17
CA PHE A 226 12.25 3.22 13.08
C PHE A 226 11.97 4.73 13.11
N GLN A 227 12.68 5.50 12.30
CA GLN A 227 12.53 6.95 12.29
C GLN A 227 11.70 7.44 11.11
N SER A 228 10.86 8.44 11.36
CA SER A 228 10.25 9.27 10.33
C SER A 228 11.31 10.12 9.60
N ARG A 229 10.90 10.85 8.58
CA ARG A 229 11.77 11.78 7.82
C ARG A 229 12.42 12.83 8.73
N ALA A 230 11.71 13.38 9.72
CA ALA A 230 12.21 14.36 10.68
C ALA A 230 12.85 13.73 11.93
N GLY A 231 12.91 12.41 12.02
CA GLY A 231 13.56 11.70 13.13
C GLY A 231 12.65 11.36 14.30
N ASN A 232 11.33 11.48 14.19
CA ASN A 232 10.41 10.93 15.18
C ASN A 232 10.45 9.40 15.15
N TRP A 233 10.25 8.76 16.29
CA TRP A 233 10.24 7.31 16.40
C TRP A 233 8.84 6.77 16.11
N LEU A 234 8.75 5.82 15.20
CA LEU A 234 7.53 5.14 14.80
C LEU A 234 7.65 3.64 15.03
N ARG A 235 6.56 3.01 15.42
CA ARG A 235 6.43 1.54 15.52
C ARG A 235 5.05 1.13 15.10
N GLY A 236 4.92 0.15 14.21
CA GLY A 236 3.63 -0.43 13.81
C GLY A 236 2.80 -0.85 15.02
N SER A 237 1.49 -0.68 14.92
CA SER A 237 0.51 -0.92 15.98
C SER A 237 -0.73 -1.62 15.43
N ILE A 238 -1.51 -2.24 16.33
CA ILE A 238 -2.88 -2.67 16.04
C ILE A 238 -3.74 -1.43 15.75
N ILE A 239 -4.58 -1.48 14.72
CA ILE A 239 -5.48 -0.39 14.38
C ILE A 239 -6.27 0.08 15.61
N GLY A 240 -6.14 1.35 15.96
CA GLY A 240 -6.77 1.99 17.11
C GLY A 240 -5.99 1.88 18.41
N HIS A 241 -4.82 1.28 18.42
CA HIS A 241 -3.91 1.27 19.57
C HIS A 241 -2.76 2.27 19.43
N GLY A 242 -2.56 2.81 18.23
CA GLY A 242 -1.54 3.79 17.93
C GLY A 242 -2.06 5.23 17.98
N ASP A 243 -1.32 6.10 17.32
CA ASP A 243 -1.52 7.56 17.34
C ASP A 243 -2.16 8.09 16.03
N VAL A 244 -2.47 7.21 15.05
CA VAL A 244 -3.20 7.61 13.85
C VAL A 244 -4.65 7.92 14.21
N PRO A 245 -5.20 9.09 13.83
CA PRO A 245 -6.59 9.46 14.17
C PRO A 245 -7.60 8.72 13.27
N VAL A 246 -7.64 7.37 13.40
CA VAL A 246 -8.39 6.46 12.50
C VAL A 246 -9.85 6.88 12.36
N THR A 247 -10.56 7.16 13.45
CA THR A 247 -11.97 7.58 13.40
C THR A 247 -12.15 8.89 12.63
N GLN A 248 -11.21 9.84 12.79
CA GLN A 248 -11.26 11.10 12.02
C GLN A 248 -11.00 10.85 10.53
N CYS A 249 -10.04 10.00 10.18
CA CYS A 249 -9.81 9.60 8.79
C CYS A 249 -11.05 8.95 8.17
N LEU A 250 -11.72 8.06 8.90
CA LEU A 250 -12.98 7.44 8.45
C LEU A 250 -14.10 8.47 8.21
N ARG A 251 -14.25 9.47 9.08
CA ARG A 251 -15.20 10.57 8.86
C ARG A 251 -14.89 11.37 7.60
N ILE A 252 -13.61 11.59 7.32
CA ILE A 252 -13.17 12.29 6.11
C ILE A 252 -13.50 11.46 4.87
N MET A 253 -13.19 10.16 4.88
CA MET A 253 -13.50 9.23 3.80
C MET A 253 -15.01 9.20 3.51
N LYS A 254 -15.85 9.06 4.55
CA LYS A 254 -17.31 9.09 4.41
C LYS A 254 -17.82 10.42 3.82
N ARG A 255 -17.34 11.56 4.31
CA ARG A 255 -17.71 12.88 3.78
C ARG A 255 -17.30 13.08 2.32
N ALA A 256 -16.20 12.46 1.88
CA ALA A 256 -15.76 12.45 0.51
C ALA A 256 -16.57 11.47 -0.38
N GLY A 257 -17.52 10.72 0.16
CA GLY A 257 -18.29 9.71 -0.57
C GLY A 257 -17.51 8.45 -0.92
N TYR A 258 -16.42 8.16 -0.22
CA TYR A 258 -15.63 6.96 -0.48
C TYR A 258 -16.37 5.71 0.03
N ASP A 259 -16.72 4.81 -0.89
CA ASP A 259 -17.40 3.54 -0.64
C ASP A 259 -16.54 2.32 -1.03
N GLY A 260 -15.28 2.54 -1.36
CA GLY A 260 -14.33 1.52 -1.82
C GLY A 260 -13.90 0.53 -0.74
N VAL A 261 -12.68 0.03 -0.89
CA VAL A 261 -12.07 -0.92 0.04
C VAL A 261 -11.10 -0.20 0.98
N LEU A 262 -11.17 -0.53 2.26
CA LEU A 262 -10.19 -0.14 3.27
C LEU A 262 -9.53 -1.42 3.80
N SER A 263 -8.28 -1.67 3.38
CA SER A 263 -7.52 -2.85 3.77
C SER A 263 -6.65 -2.56 4.99
N ILE A 264 -6.64 -3.46 5.96
CA ILE A 264 -5.66 -3.40 7.05
C ILE A 264 -4.28 -3.79 6.51
N GLU A 265 -3.28 -2.97 6.78
CA GLU A 265 -1.88 -3.30 6.62
C GLU A 265 -1.18 -3.27 7.99
N PHE A 266 -1.08 -4.45 8.63
CA PHE A 266 -0.57 -4.61 9.99
C PHE A 266 0.94 -4.82 10.00
N GLU A 267 1.65 -3.95 10.72
CA GLU A 267 3.11 -3.99 10.91
C GLU A 267 3.53 -4.03 12.39
N GLY A 268 2.59 -4.27 13.31
CA GLY A 268 2.86 -4.32 14.75
C GLY A 268 3.77 -5.47 15.15
N MET A 269 4.34 -5.39 16.35
CA MET A 269 5.19 -6.44 16.92
C MET A 269 4.37 -7.57 17.57
N GLU A 270 3.10 -7.33 17.77
CA GLU A 270 2.15 -8.27 18.39
C GLU A 270 2.00 -9.54 17.53
N ASP A 271 1.33 -10.56 18.08
CA ASP A 271 0.97 -11.75 17.31
C ASP A 271 0.15 -11.35 16.08
N VAL A 272 0.53 -11.88 14.92
CA VAL A 272 -0.02 -11.45 13.63
C VAL A 272 -1.51 -11.64 13.54
N LEU A 273 -2.00 -12.83 13.90
CA LEU A 273 -3.42 -13.16 13.76
C LEU A 273 -4.27 -12.39 14.77
N THR A 274 -3.78 -12.26 15.99
CA THR A 274 -4.42 -11.45 17.03
C THR A 274 -4.47 -9.98 16.61
N GLY A 275 -3.34 -9.43 16.11
CA GLY A 275 -3.26 -8.03 15.70
C GLY A 275 -4.22 -7.70 14.56
N ILE A 276 -4.31 -8.56 13.56
CA ILE A 276 -5.23 -8.42 12.42
C ILE A 276 -6.69 -8.53 12.87
N ALA A 277 -7.02 -9.52 13.71
CA ALA A 277 -8.40 -9.75 14.16
C ALA A 277 -8.90 -8.60 15.06
N VAL A 278 -8.10 -8.16 16.03
CA VAL A 278 -8.42 -7.01 16.89
C VAL A 278 -8.52 -5.74 16.05
N GLY A 279 -7.59 -5.55 15.09
CA GLY A 279 -7.63 -4.41 14.17
C GLY A 279 -8.93 -4.34 13.37
N LEU A 280 -9.41 -5.48 12.85
CA LEU A 280 -10.69 -5.54 12.14
C LEU A 280 -11.89 -5.19 13.04
N ALA A 281 -11.91 -5.72 14.27
CA ALA A 281 -12.97 -5.43 15.23
C ALA A 281 -13.00 -3.92 15.58
N ASN A 282 -11.83 -3.32 15.82
CA ASN A 282 -11.71 -1.90 16.07
C ASN A 282 -12.15 -1.06 14.87
N LEU A 283 -11.72 -1.44 13.65
CA LEU A 283 -12.05 -0.70 12.43
C LEU A 283 -13.56 -0.67 12.17
N ARG A 284 -14.26 -1.80 12.39
CA ARG A 284 -15.72 -1.87 12.30
C ARG A 284 -16.42 -0.99 13.33
N ARG A 285 -15.93 -0.98 14.57
CA ARG A 285 -16.46 -0.12 15.62
C ARG A 285 -16.25 1.37 15.28
N PHE A 286 -15.05 1.77 14.87
CA PHE A 286 -14.75 3.15 14.48
C PHE A 286 -15.55 3.60 13.23
N GLU A 287 -15.83 2.68 12.32
CA GLU A 287 -16.66 2.97 11.14
C GLU A 287 -18.10 3.29 11.55
N GLN A 288 -18.65 2.60 12.53
CA GLN A 288 -19.98 2.91 13.12
C GLN A 288 -19.95 4.25 13.87
N GLU A 289 -18.91 4.52 14.67
CA GLU A 289 -18.74 5.77 15.42
C GLU A 289 -18.47 6.99 14.50
N ALA A 290 -18.02 6.75 13.30
CA ALA A 290 -17.76 7.81 12.32
C ALA A 290 -19.04 8.39 11.66
N GLY A 291 -20.20 7.78 11.87
CA GLY A 291 -21.51 8.27 11.41
C GLY A 291 -21.83 7.82 9.99
#